data_dc9ff054b1abb1d57050962a7c1081cf
#
_entry.id   dc9ff054b1abb1d57050962a7c1081cf
#
_cell.length_a   1.000
_cell.length_b   1.000
_cell.length_c   1.000
_cell.angle_alpha   90.00
_cell.angle_beta   90.00
_cell.angle_gamma   90.00
#
_symmetry.space_group_name_H-M   'P 1'
#
loop_
_entity.id
_entity.type
_entity.pdbx_description
1 polymer ?
#
loop_
_entity_poly.entity_id
_entity_poly.type
_entity_poly.pdbx_seq_one_letter_code
_entity_poly.pdbx_strand_id
1 'polypeptide(L)'
;MKRLLFVFLLAFPHFLLAQRITAEEYISIYKDIAIREMREHKIPASITLAQGLLESGCGNSELARVAKNHFGIKCHKEWTGNTFTMDDDEKNECFRSYENAEESFVDHSLFLVGRNRYAALFDLEITDYEGWAKGLKAAGYATNPKYAQLLIARINQYDLTRFDREALNIQEEESTVSEPIPEPQLSENQFEDFGLLFNPDVKSAFEIVDMTDLGRFIYLNNGVKFIYAKEGETPKSIAKELGIPMRQIADYNYISSPKDFVFLSGDVVYIVPLKNKCKHPSTFNVDETMTMRDVALRFAVKLDKLQKYNKNLGKVVKPGTVVKLKR
;
A
#
# COMPACT_ATOMS: atom_id res chain seq x y z
N MET A 1 7.30 45.62 49.04
CA MET A 1 6.63 45.46 47.73
C MET A 1 7.07 44.15 47.13
N LYS A 2 6.24 43.09 47.29
CA LYS A 2 6.51 41.75 46.72
C LYS A 2 5.90 41.69 45.32
N ARG A 3 6.74 41.52 44.30
CA ARG A 3 6.28 41.30 42.90
C ARG A 3 5.86 39.85 42.76
N LEU A 4 4.58 39.59 42.52
CA LEU A 4 4.03 38.28 42.16
C LEU A 4 4.31 38.06 40.66
N LEU A 5 5.12 37.05 40.36
CA LEU A 5 5.39 36.61 38.97
C LEU A 5 4.27 35.63 38.55
N PHE A 6 3.36 36.07 37.70
CA PHE A 6 2.35 35.20 37.10
C PHE A 6 3.01 34.45 35.93
N VAL A 7 3.24 33.14 36.12
CA VAL A 7 3.65 32.24 35.04
C VAL A 7 2.40 31.79 34.31
N PHE A 8 2.18 32.34 33.09
CA PHE A 8 1.13 31.87 32.19
C PHE A 8 1.58 30.54 31.56
N LEU A 9 1.04 29.44 32.06
CA LEU A 9 1.20 28.13 31.44
C LEU A 9 0.32 28.11 30.17
N LEU A 10 0.94 28.37 29.01
CA LEU A 10 0.30 28.17 27.70
C LEU A 10 0.12 26.66 27.49
N ALA A 11 -1.08 26.16 27.77
CA ALA A 11 -1.50 24.83 27.36
C ALA A 11 -1.67 24.83 25.82
N PHE A 12 -0.65 24.36 25.11
CA PHE A 12 -0.78 24.05 23.69
C PHE A 12 -1.73 22.86 23.56
N PRO A 13 -2.86 22.98 22.83
CA PRO A 13 -3.67 21.82 22.51
C PRO A 13 -2.83 20.94 21.58
N HIS A 14 -2.39 19.80 22.08
CA HIS A 14 -1.83 18.75 21.26
C HIS A 14 -2.97 18.23 20.37
N PHE A 15 -3.09 18.76 19.16
CA PHE A 15 -3.85 18.09 18.11
C PHE A 15 -3.10 16.79 17.79
N LEU A 16 -3.49 15.71 18.41
CA LEU A 16 -3.18 14.35 17.95
C LEU A 16 -3.84 14.19 16.59
N LEU A 17 -3.11 14.55 15.53
CA LEU A 17 -3.43 14.08 14.19
C LEU A 17 -3.34 12.56 14.27
N ALA A 18 -4.48 11.87 14.17
CA ALA A 18 -4.52 10.42 14.10
C ALA A 18 -3.59 9.99 12.95
N GLN A 19 -2.43 9.45 13.31
CA GLN A 19 -1.44 8.97 12.35
C GLN A 19 -2.05 7.77 11.64
N ARG A 20 -2.00 7.78 10.29
CA ARG A 20 -2.45 6.61 9.52
C ARG A 20 -1.49 5.47 9.78
N ILE A 21 -2.03 4.30 10.10
CA ILE A 21 -1.22 3.09 10.28
C ILE A 21 -0.81 2.52 8.92
N THR A 22 0.37 1.94 8.87
CA THR A 22 0.90 1.26 7.68
C THR A 22 0.32 -0.14 7.56
N ALA A 23 0.59 -0.82 6.43
CA ALA A 23 0.18 -2.22 6.27
C ALA A 23 0.89 -3.14 7.27
N GLU A 24 2.18 -2.89 7.52
CA GLU A 24 2.97 -3.64 8.48
C GLU A 24 2.45 -3.46 9.92
N GLU A 25 2.10 -2.23 10.30
CA GLU A 25 1.46 -1.94 11.58
C GLU A 25 0.11 -2.65 11.70
N TYR A 26 -0.71 -2.62 10.63
CA TYR A 26 -1.98 -3.34 10.57
C TYR A 26 -1.79 -4.85 10.79
N ILE A 27 -0.86 -5.45 10.06
CA ILE A 27 -0.52 -6.87 10.19
C ILE A 27 -0.07 -7.18 11.62
N SER A 28 0.83 -6.38 12.16
CA SER A 28 1.33 -6.56 13.54
C SER A 28 0.23 -6.53 14.59
N ILE A 29 -0.79 -5.68 14.41
CA ILE A 29 -1.92 -5.53 15.34
C ILE A 29 -2.87 -6.73 15.25
N TYR A 30 -3.15 -7.22 14.03
CA TYR A 30 -4.27 -8.15 13.79
C TYR A 30 -3.87 -9.58 13.45
N LYS A 31 -2.57 -9.90 13.32
CA LYS A 31 -2.09 -11.24 12.97
C LYS A 31 -2.56 -12.33 13.94
N ASP A 32 -2.53 -12.05 15.24
CA ASP A 32 -2.88 -13.03 16.26
C ASP A 32 -4.38 -13.37 16.22
N ILE A 33 -5.22 -12.40 15.88
CA ILE A 33 -6.65 -12.62 15.64
C ILE A 33 -6.84 -13.50 14.39
N ALA A 34 -6.18 -13.17 13.28
CA ALA A 34 -6.30 -13.95 12.05
C ALA A 34 -5.81 -15.40 12.22
N ILE A 35 -4.72 -15.62 12.97
CA ILE A 35 -4.21 -16.96 13.32
C ILE A 35 -5.24 -17.73 14.15
N ARG A 36 -5.87 -17.10 15.12
CA ARG A 36 -6.92 -17.74 15.93
C ARG A 36 -8.13 -18.09 15.07
N GLU A 37 -8.61 -17.17 14.24
CA GLU A 37 -9.74 -17.40 13.33
C GLU A 37 -9.46 -18.55 12.35
N MET A 38 -8.24 -18.69 11.85
CA MET A 38 -7.83 -19.82 11.03
C MET A 38 -7.94 -21.16 11.77
N ARG A 39 -7.50 -21.19 13.04
CA ARG A 39 -7.59 -22.41 13.87
C ARG A 39 -9.04 -22.81 14.15
N GLU A 40 -9.89 -21.84 14.43
CA GLU A 40 -11.29 -22.04 14.82
C GLU A 40 -12.20 -22.28 13.60
N HIS A 41 -12.04 -21.47 12.56
CA HIS A 41 -12.97 -21.42 11.42
C HIS A 41 -12.41 -21.96 10.11
N LYS A 42 -11.15 -22.41 10.08
CA LYS A 42 -10.51 -23.01 8.89
C LYS A 42 -10.43 -22.05 7.67
N ILE A 43 -10.31 -20.76 7.91
CA ILE A 43 -10.06 -19.74 6.89
C ILE A 43 -8.59 -19.37 6.99
N PRO A 44 -7.78 -19.41 5.90
CA PRO A 44 -6.37 -19.05 5.97
C PRO A 44 -6.14 -17.67 6.60
N ALA A 45 -5.21 -17.57 7.56
CA ALA A 45 -4.87 -16.32 8.21
C ALA A 45 -4.36 -15.29 7.18
N SER A 46 -3.62 -15.75 6.17
CA SER A 46 -3.16 -14.95 5.04
C SER A 46 -4.32 -14.33 4.26
N ILE A 47 -5.40 -15.06 4.01
CA ILE A 47 -6.62 -14.58 3.36
C ILE A 47 -7.31 -13.52 4.23
N THR A 48 -7.52 -13.82 5.51
CA THR A 48 -8.17 -12.90 6.45
C THR A 48 -7.41 -11.57 6.56
N LEU A 49 -6.08 -11.63 6.69
CA LEU A 49 -5.24 -10.42 6.73
C LEU A 49 -5.26 -9.64 5.41
N ALA A 50 -5.16 -10.34 4.27
CA ALA A 50 -5.18 -9.70 2.95
C ALA A 50 -6.52 -8.98 2.68
N GLN A 51 -7.64 -9.61 3.06
CA GLN A 51 -8.97 -8.99 2.98
C GLN A 51 -9.05 -7.78 3.91
N GLY A 52 -8.65 -7.90 5.17
CA GLY A 52 -8.64 -6.79 6.12
C GLY A 52 -7.80 -5.61 5.64
N LEU A 53 -6.61 -5.84 5.09
CA LEU A 53 -5.77 -4.81 4.46
C LEU A 53 -6.49 -4.11 3.30
N LEU A 54 -7.14 -4.88 2.42
CA LEU A 54 -7.77 -4.38 1.20
C LEU A 54 -9.05 -3.61 1.51
N GLU A 55 -9.98 -4.21 2.25
CA GLU A 55 -11.31 -3.66 2.52
C GLU A 55 -11.28 -2.45 3.47
N SER A 56 -10.35 -2.45 4.43
CA SER A 56 -10.25 -1.37 5.42
C SER A 56 -9.27 -0.25 5.04
N GLY A 57 -8.54 -0.39 3.92
CA GLY A 57 -7.41 0.48 3.61
C GLY A 57 -6.38 0.49 4.74
N CYS A 58 -5.94 -0.70 5.15
CA CYS A 58 -5.05 -0.91 6.31
C CYS A 58 -5.64 -0.35 7.62
N GLY A 59 -6.96 -0.48 7.84
CA GLY A 59 -7.64 0.05 9.03
C GLY A 59 -7.83 1.57 9.04
N ASN A 60 -7.50 2.25 7.93
CA ASN A 60 -7.59 3.71 7.85
C ASN A 60 -8.91 4.22 7.24
N SER A 61 -9.77 3.36 6.70
CA SER A 61 -11.08 3.75 6.19
C SER A 61 -11.97 4.30 7.32
N GLU A 62 -12.95 5.12 6.97
CA GLU A 62 -13.92 5.63 7.94
C GLU A 62 -14.68 4.48 8.60
N LEU A 63 -15.11 3.50 7.79
CA LEU A 63 -15.83 2.33 8.25
C LEU A 63 -15.02 1.52 9.28
N ALA A 64 -13.73 1.30 9.03
CA ALA A 64 -12.86 0.59 9.98
C ALA A 64 -12.61 1.40 11.26
N ARG A 65 -12.40 2.71 11.15
CA ARG A 65 -12.08 3.55 12.32
C ARG A 65 -13.27 3.84 13.20
N VAL A 66 -14.43 4.11 12.61
CA VAL A 66 -15.64 4.52 13.34
C VAL A 66 -16.50 3.31 13.70
N ALA A 67 -16.87 2.51 12.70
CA ALA A 67 -17.73 1.35 12.90
C ALA A 67 -16.98 0.06 13.27
N LYS A 68 -15.63 0.08 13.32
CA LYS A 68 -14.79 -1.08 13.58
C LYS A 68 -15.00 -2.22 12.59
N ASN A 69 -15.59 -1.94 11.43
CA ASN A 69 -15.88 -2.91 10.40
C ASN A 69 -14.74 -2.92 9.37
N HIS A 70 -13.89 -3.94 9.48
CA HIS A 70 -12.67 -4.08 8.69
C HIS A 70 -12.88 -4.81 7.37
N PHE A 71 -14.06 -5.38 7.14
CA PHE A 71 -14.35 -6.24 5.98
C PHE A 71 -15.52 -5.74 5.13
N GLY A 72 -16.07 -4.57 5.44
CA GLY A 72 -17.18 -3.99 4.69
C GLY A 72 -18.47 -4.82 4.75
N ILE A 73 -18.71 -5.53 5.86
CA ILE A 73 -19.90 -6.38 5.97
C ILE A 73 -21.14 -5.50 6.11
N LYS A 74 -22.02 -5.61 5.09
CA LYS A 74 -23.29 -4.89 5.05
C LYS A 74 -24.32 -5.50 6.00
N CYS A 75 -25.29 -4.71 6.45
CA CYS A 75 -26.43 -5.24 7.20
C CYS A 75 -27.22 -6.20 6.31
N HIS A 76 -27.53 -7.35 6.87
CA HIS A 76 -28.47 -8.31 6.28
C HIS A 76 -29.67 -8.43 7.19
N LYS A 77 -30.76 -9.08 6.72
CA LYS A 77 -32.02 -9.16 7.46
C LYS A 77 -31.89 -9.72 8.88
N GLU A 78 -30.89 -10.57 9.09
CA GLU A 78 -30.62 -11.26 10.37
C GLU A 78 -29.80 -10.39 11.35
N TRP A 79 -29.25 -9.25 10.89
CA TRP A 79 -28.42 -8.41 11.75
C TRP A 79 -29.25 -7.58 12.72
N THR A 80 -29.00 -7.76 14.01
CA THR A 80 -29.69 -7.05 15.12
C THR A 80 -28.75 -6.15 15.93
N GLY A 81 -27.45 -6.10 15.56
CA GLY A 81 -26.45 -5.27 16.23
C GLY A 81 -26.45 -3.83 15.77
N ASN A 82 -25.45 -3.06 16.22
CA ASN A 82 -25.26 -1.66 15.83
C ASN A 82 -24.99 -1.53 14.33
N THR A 83 -25.38 -0.38 13.77
CA THR A 83 -25.23 -0.11 12.34
C THR A 83 -24.52 1.22 12.09
N PHE A 84 -23.89 1.30 10.93
CA PHE A 84 -23.26 2.50 10.40
C PHE A 84 -23.74 2.72 8.97
N THR A 85 -24.12 3.94 8.62
CA THR A 85 -24.64 4.27 7.28
C THR A 85 -23.62 5.13 6.54
N MET A 86 -23.27 4.72 5.33
CA MET A 86 -22.41 5.50 4.43
C MET A 86 -22.74 5.24 2.96
N ASP A 87 -22.32 6.13 2.09
CA ASP A 87 -22.41 5.92 0.64
C ASP A 87 -21.31 4.97 0.18
N ASP A 88 -21.67 3.94 -0.59
CA ASP A 88 -20.75 2.99 -1.23
C ASP A 88 -21.24 2.72 -2.67
N ASP A 89 -21.57 1.48 -3.03
CA ASP A 89 -22.17 1.16 -4.34
C ASP A 89 -23.54 1.87 -4.52
N GLU A 90 -24.27 2.03 -3.43
CA GLU A 90 -25.53 2.78 -3.36
C GLU A 90 -25.43 3.88 -2.28
N LYS A 91 -26.37 4.83 -2.33
CA LYS A 91 -26.47 5.87 -1.30
C LYS A 91 -27.08 5.32 -0.01
N ASN A 92 -26.55 5.75 1.12
CA ASN A 92 -27.03 5.37 2.46
C ASN A 92 -27.05 3.86 2.70
N GLU A 93 -26.06 3.14 2.26
CA GLU A 93 -25.94 1.71 2.54
C GLU A 93 -25.69 1.44 4.03
N CYS A 94 -26.31 0.36 4.53
CA CYS A 94 -26.16 -0.06 5.90
C CYS A 94 -25.01 -1.04 6.07
N PHE A 95 -24.07 -0.71 6.95
CA PHE A 95 -22.98 -1.56 7.35
C PHE A 95 -23.11 -1.96 8.82
N ARG A 96 -22.65 -3.16 9.16
CA ARG A 96 -22.54 -3.60 10.56
C ARG A 96 -21.54 -2.72 11.30
N SER A 97 -21.81 -2.42 12.57
CA SER A 97 -20.92 -1.68 13.45
C SER A 97 -20.63 -2.51 14.69
N TYR A 98 -19.36 -2.55 15.10
CA TYR A 98 -18.88 -3.37 16.20
C TYR A 98 -18.30 -2.49 17.33
N GLU A 99 -18.15 -3.05 18.51
CA GLU A 99 -17.53 -2.35 19.64
C GLU A 99 -16.01 -2.25 19.45
N ASN A 100 -15.41 -3.29 18.87
CA ASN A 100 -13.96 -3.37 18.60
C ASN A 100 -13.69 -4.09 17.27
N ALA A 101 -12.44 -4.02 16.81
CA ALA A 101 -12.04 -4.63 15.55
C ALA A 101 -12.11 -6.16 15.58
N GLU A 102 -11.83 -6.79 16.74
CA GLU A 102 -11.85 -8.25 16.89
C GLU A 102 -13.22 -8.84 16.55
N GLU A 103 -14.30 -8.20 17.00
CA GLU A 103 -15.67 -8.62 16.65
C GLU A 103 -15.91 -8.62 15.13
N SER A 104 -15.30 -7.67 14.41
CA SER A 104 -15.37 -7.64 12.95
C SER A 104 -14.65 -8.83 12.30
N PHE A 105 -13.51 -9.27 12.86
CA PHE A 105 -12.79 -10.46 12.37
C PHE A 105 -13.58 -11.75 12.63
N VAL A 106 -14.12 -11.89 13.82
CA VAL A 106 -14.98 -13.02 14.18
C VAL A 106 -16.22 -13.07 13.29
N ASP A 107 -16.92 -11.95 13.13
CA ASP A 107 -18.11 -11.89 12.29
C ASP A 107 -17.81 -12.15 10.81
N HIS A 108 -16.65 -11.73 10.32
CA HIS A 108 -16.17 -12.06 8.98
C HIS A 108 -16.00 -13.58 8.82
N SER A 109 -15.40 -14.27 9.77
CA SER A 109 -15.25 -15.71 9.74
C SER A 109 -16.61 -16.41 9.75
N LEU A 110 -17.50 -16.01 10.63
CA LEU A 110 -18.88 -16.53 10.69
C LEU A 110 -19.68 -16.24 9.41
N PHE A 111 -19.46 -15.08 8.80
CA PHE A 111 -20.08 -14.71 7.53
C PHE A 111 -19.66 -15.64 6.38
N LEU A 112 -18.41 -16.06 6.32
CA LEU A 112 -17.93 -17.00 5.30
C LEU A 112 -18.42 -18.41 5.58
N VAL A 113 -18.28 -18.90 6.83
CA VAL A 113 -18.72 -20.24 7.23
C VAL A 113 -20.24 -20.43 7.07
N GLY A 114 -21.01 -19.40 7.41
CA GLY A 114 -22.46 -19.49 7.47
C GLY A 114 -23.18 -19.38 6.12
N ARG A 115 -22.47 -19.21 4.99
CA ARG A 115 -23.10 -18.97 3.69
C ARG A 115 -22.73 -20.01 2.65
N ASN A 116 -23.74 -20.74 2.15
CA ASN A 116 -23.56 -21.81 1.17
C ASN A 116 -22.73 -21.43 -0.06
N ARG A 117 -22.76 -20.17 -0.49
CA ARG A 117 -21.99 -19.71 -1.65
C ARG A 117 -20.47 -19.82 -1.45
N TYR A 118 -20.00 -19.87 -0.21
CA TYR A 118 -18.58 -20.04 0.14
C TYR A 118 -18.23 -21.47 0.53
N ALA A 119 -19.20 -22.40 0.59
CA ALA A 119 -18.97 -23.76 1.09
C ALA A 119 -17.81 -24.47 0.34
N ALA A 120 -17.72 -24.31 -0.98
CA ALA A 120 -16.65 -24.92 -1.77
C ALA A 120 -15.23 -24.44 -1.43
N LEU A 121 -15.09 -23.31 -0.72
CA LEU A 121 -13.78 -22.85 -0.26
C LEU A 121 -13.19 -23.77 0.81
N PHE A 122 -14.04 -24.36 1.62
CA PHE A 122 -13.66 -25.24 2.72
C PHE A 122 -13.27 -26.66 2.26
N ASP A 123 -13.44 -26.96 0.97
CA ASP A 123 -12.94 -28.18 0.32
C ASP A 123 -11.50 -28.01 -0.20
N LEU A 124 -10.98 -26.77 -0.21
CA LEU A 124 -9.60 -26.47 -0.60
C LEU A 124 -8.63 -26.81 0.54
N GLU A 125 -7.39 -27.13 0.15
CA GLU A 125 -6.30 -27.17 1.13
C GLU A 125 -6.20 -25.81 1.84
N ILE A 126 -6.08 -25.85 3.16
CA ILE A 126 -6.07 -24.63 3.98
C ILE A 126 -4.89 -23.70 3.68
N THR A 127 -3.83 -24.22 3.05
CA THR A 127 -2.65 -23.45 2.59
C THR A 127 -2.75 -22.99 1.14
N ASP A 128 -3.81 -23.38 0.40
CA ASP A 128 -4.04 -22.94 -0.98
C ASP A 128 -4.69 -21.55 -1.00
N TYR A 129 -3.95 -20.52 -0.57
CA TYR A 129 -4.44 -19.15 -0.56
C TYR A 129 -4.81 -18.63 -1.96
N GLU A 130 -4.19 -19.15 -3.04
CA GLU A 130 -4.58 -18.77 -4.41
C GLU A 130 -5.95 -19.32 -4.78
N GLY A 131 -6.21 -20.59 -4.46
CA GLY A 131 -7.53 -21.22 -4.63
C GLY A 131 -8.59 -20.47 -3.81
N TRP A 132 -8.29 -20.13 -2.56
CA TRP A 132 -9.16 -19.33 -1.70
C TRP A 132 -9.47 -17.96 -2.30
N ALA A 133 -8.46 -17.22 -2.76
CA ALA A 133 -8.65 -15.89 -3.37
C ALA A 133 -9.52 -15.96 -4.64
N LYS A 134 -9.27 -16.92 -5.51
CA LYS A 134 -10.05 -17.18 -6.74
C LYS A 134 -11.48 -17.59 -6.41
N GLY A 135 -11.65 -18.46 -5.42
CA GLY A 135 -12.95 -18.95 -4.96
C GLY A 135 -13.80 -17.85 -4.32
N LEU A 136 -13.22 -16.98 -3.48
CA LEU A 136 -13.90 -15.81 -2.93
C LEU A 136 -14.44 -14.90 -4.04
N LYS A 137 -13.64 -14.64 -5.08
CA LYS A 137 -14.10 -13.87 -6.24
C LYS A 137 -15.22 -14.57 -6.99
N ALA A 138 -15.08 -15.87 -7.26
CA ALA A 138 -16.10 -16.65 -7.95
C ALA A 138 -17.41 -16.72 -7.16
N ALA A 139 -17.35 -16.79 -5.82
CA ALA A 139 -18.50 -16.76 -4.93
C ALA A 139 -19.12 -15.35 -4.77
N GLY A 140 -18.58 -14.34 -5.43
CA GLY A 140 -19.13 -12.98 -5.43
C GLY A 140 -18.90 -12.22 -4.11
N TYR A 141 -17.73 -12.42 -3.46
CA TYR A 141 -17.38 -11.64 -2.28
C TYR A 141 -17.21 -10.16 -2.61
N ALA A 142 -16.59 -9.84 -3.75
CA ALA A 142 -16.41 -8.49 -4.24
C ALA A 142 -16.78 -8.37 -5.73
N THR A 143 -17.23 -7.19 -6.14
CA THR A 143 -17.58 -6.86 -7.53
C THR A 143 -16.34 -6.69 -8.41
N ASN A 144 -15.23 -6.20 -7.86
CA ASN A 144 -13.98 -5.96 -8.59
C ASN A 144 -13.48 -7.23 -9.32
N PRO A 145 -13.34 -7.21 -10.68
CA PRO A 145 -12.90 -8.38 -11.44
C PRO A 145 -11.47 -8.84 -11.08
N LYS A 146 -10.65 -7.96 -10.52
CA LYS A 146 -9.25 -8.22 -10.13
C LYS A 146 -9.09 -8.58 -8.65
N TYR A 147 -10.18 -8.85 -7.96
CA TYR A 147 -10.17 -9.08 -6.50
C TYR A 147 -9.22 -10.20 -6.06
N ALA A 148 -9.27 -11.36 -6.73
CA ALA A 148 -8.40 -12.49 -6.40
C ALA A 148 -6.91 -12.12 -6.53
N GLN A 149 -6.54 -11.44 -7.63
CA GLN A 149 -5.17 -11.01 -7.88
C GLN A 149 -4.68 -9.99 -6.85
N LEU A 150 -5.56 -9.08 -6.40
CA LEU A 150 -5.23 -8.11 -5.36
C LEU A 150 -4.98 -8.79 -4.02
N LEU A 151 -5.75 -9.82 -3.65
CA LEU A 151 -5.49 -10.61 -2.44
C LEU A 151 -4.16 -11.35 -2.54
N ILE A 152 -3.93 -12.10 -3.61
CA ILE A 152 -2.68 -12.85 -3.86
C ILE A 152 -1.48 -11.90 -3.80
N ALA A 153 -1.59 -10.72 -4.41
CA ALA A 153 -0.53 -9.72 -4.37
C ALA A 153 -0.17 -9.27 -2.96
N ARG A 154 -1.17 -8.98 -2.12
CA ARG A 154 -0.94 -8.60 -0.71
C ARG A 154 -0.33 -9.73 0.09
N ILE A 155 -0.81 -10.96 -0.12
CA ILE A 155 -0.25 -12.14 0.55
C ILE A 155 1.23 -12.29 0.23
N ASN A 156 1.60 -12.18 -1.05
CA ASN A 156 2.99 -12.31 -1.48
C ASN A 156 3.84 -11.09 -1.06
N GLN A 157 3.30 -9.87 -1.14
CA GLN A 157 4.01 -8.65 -0.78
C GLN A 157 4.45 -8.62 0.69
N TYR A 158 3.58 -9.10 1.58
CA TYR A 158 3.80 -9.07 3.03
C TYR A 158 4.11 -10.44 3.62
N ASP A 159 4.37 -11.46 2.78
CA ASP A 159 4.62 -12.85 3.19
C ASP A 159 3.59 -13.34 4.25
N LEU A 160 2.30 -13.15 3.95
CA LEU A 160 1.26 -13.46 4.92
C LEU A 160 1.09 -14.97 5.15
N THR A 161 1.57 -15.82 4.24
CA THR A 161 1.51 -17.30 4.40
C THR A 161 2.31 -17.79 5.61
N ARG A 162 3.28 -17.00 6.12
CA ARG A 162 3.97 -17.32 7.37
C ARG A 162 3.00 -17.48 8.55
N PHE A 163 1.90 -16.74 8.56
CA PHE A 163 0.88 -16.83 9.61
C PHE A 163 -0.01 -18.07 9.45
N ASP A 164 -0.18 -18.58 8.21
CA ASP A 164 -0.83 -19.88 7.98
C ASP A 164 0.03 -21.00 8.55
N ARG A 165 1.35 -20.96 8.30
CA ARG A 165 2.30 -21.94 8.87
C ARG A 165 2.33 -21.87 10.41
N GLU A 166 2.34 -20.66 10.98
CA GLU A 166 2.26 -20.43 12.42
C GLU A 166 0.93 -21.00 13.02
N ALA A 167 -0.19 -20.77 12.34
CA ALA A 167 -1.49 -21.30 12.76
C ALA A 167 -1.52 -22.83 12.81
N LEU A 168 -0.83 -23.49 11.88
CA LEU A 168 -0.75 -24.94 11.74
C LEU A 168 0.41 -25.56 12.54
N ASN A 169 1.23 -24.76 13.25
CA ASN A 169 2.45 -25.19 13.94
C ASN A 169 3.48 -25.87 13.00
N ILE A 170 3.52 -25.50 11.74
CA ILE A 170 4.52 -25.96 10.78
C ILE A 170 5.81 -25.19 11.05
N GLN A 171 6.83 -25.86 11.59
CA GLN A 171 8.18 -25.30 11.71
C GLN A 171 8.83 -25.29 10.32
N GLU A 172 9.44 -24.18 9.95
CA GLU A 172 10.36 -24.14 8.80
C GLU A 172 11.55 -25.04 9.19
N GLU A 173 11.76 -26.14 8.45
CA GLU A 173 13.09 -26.73 8.43
C GLU A 173 14.02 -25.66 7.85
N GLU A 174 14.97 -25.17 8.66
CA GLU A 174 16.03 -24.30 8.20
C GLU A 174 16.71 -25.00 7.01
N SER A 175 16.36 -24.57 5.81
CA SER A 175 17.11 -24.96 4.62
C SER A 175 18.50 -24.36 4.81
N THR A 176 19.43 -25.23 5.20
CA THR A 176 20.86 -24.92 5.28
C THR A 176 21.26 -24.20 4.03
N VAL A 177 21.64 -22.97 4.26
CA VAL A 177 22.31 -22.00 3.41
C VAL A 177 22.99 -22.65 2.19
N SER A 178 22.48 -22.32 1.01
CA SER A 178 23.30 -22.34 -0.20
C SER A 178 24.39 -21.27 -0.05
N GLU A 179 25.63 -21.63 -0.36
CA GLU A 179 26.82 -20.78 -0.34
C GLU A 179 26.56 -19.42 -0.99
N PRO A 180 27.18 -18.34 -0.50
CA PRO A 180 27.00 -17.00 -1.06
C PRO A 180 27.45 -16.99 -2.51
N ILE A 181 26.53 -16.62 -3.41
CA ILE A 181 26.84 -16.33 -4.81
C ILE A 181 27.85 -15.16 -4.81
N PRO A 182 29.00 -15.26 -5.46
CA PRO A 182 29.98 -14.17 -5.49
C PRO A 182 29.37 -12.95 -6.15
N GLU A 183 29.45 -11.81 -5.46
CA GLU A 183 29.04 -10.50 -5.98
C GLU A 183 29.75 -10.23 -7.31
N PRO A 184 29.05 -9.79 -8.36
CA PRO A 184 29.72 -9.31 -9.57
C PRO A 184 30.45 -8.00 -9.22
N GLN A 185 31.75 -8.01 -9.30
CA GLN A 185 32.61 -6.82 -9.24
C GLN A 185 32.29 -5.93 -10.45
N LEU A 186 31.46 -4.95 -10.27
CA LEU A 186 31.24 -3.87 -11.24
C LEU A 186 32.33 -2.82 -11.06
N SER A 187 33.07 -2.57 -12.13
CA SER A 187 34.12 -1.56 -12.20
C SER A 187 33.56 -0.13 -12.08
N GLU A 188 34.25 0.73 -11.34
CA GLU A 188 33.89 2.09 -10.94
C GLU A 188 33.71 3.16 -12.06
N ASN A 189 33.59 2.83 -13.33
CA ASN A 189 33.68 3.80 -14.42
C ASN A 189 32.48 3.92 -15.35
N GLN A 190 31.24 3.72 -14.83
CA GLN A 190 30.01 4.01 -15.60
C GLN A 190 28.90 4.72 -14.78
N PHE A 191 29.28 5.70 -13.95
CA PHE A 191 28.34 6.54 -13.21
C PHE A 191 28.21 7.95 -13.83
N GLU A 192 27.92 8.05 -15.08
CA GLU A 192 27.44 9.31 -15.65
C GLU A 192 26.16 9.05 -16.43
N ASP A 193 25.03 9.58 -15.89
CA ASP A 193 23.76 9.93 -16.54
C ASP A 193 22.54 9.03 -16.35
N PHE A 194 22.47 8.09 -15.39
CA PHE A 194 21.20 7.44 -15.03
C PHE A 194 20.99 7.43 -13.51
N GLY A 195 20.38 8.53 -13.03
CA GLY A 195 19.92 8.60 -11.63
C GLY A 195 18.90 7.52 -11.32
N LEU A 196 19.28 6.56 -10.50
CA LEU A 196 18.41 5.55 -9.92
C LEU A 196 17.22 6.19 -9.22
N LEU A 197 16.05 6.04 -9.79
CA LEU A 197 14.83 6.66 -9.27
C LEU A 197 14.21 5.92 -8.08
N PHE A 198 14.75 4.80 -7.61
CA PHE A 198 14.34 4.17 -6.35
C PHE A 198 15.06 2.84 -6.08
N ASN A 199 15.49 2.64 -4.84
CA ASN A 199 16.09 1.38 -4.37
C ASN A 199 15.04 0.26 -4.35
N PRO A 200 15.31 -0.93 -4.95
CA PRO A 200 14.39 -2.08 -5.00
C PRO A 200 13.95 -2.62 -3.62
N ASP A 201 14.70 -2.35 -2.56
CA ASP A 201 14.35 -2.76 -1.19
C ASP A 201 13.12 -2.03 -0.61
N VAL A 202 12.57 -1.03 -1.32
CA VAL A 202 11.40 -0.23 -0.89
C VAL A 202 10.10 -0.67 -1.56
N LYS A 203 10.07 -1.78 -2.32
CA LYS A 203 8.83 -2.28 -2.96
C LYS A 203 7.71 -2.59 -1.97
N SER A 204 8.04 -2.89 -0.71
CA SER A 204 7.08 -3.13 0.37
C SER A 204 6.41 -1.86 0.93
N ALA A 205 6.95 -0.67 0.65
CA ALA A 205 6.51 0.58 1.29
C ALA A 205 5.28 1.25 0.62
N PHE A 206 4.84 0.78 -0.55
CA PHE A 206 3.76 1.41 -1.28
C PHE A 206 2.50 0.54 -1.36
N GLU A 207 1.37 1.18 -1.10
CA GLU A 207 0.05 0.53 -1.18
C GLU A 207 -0.29 0.14 -2.63
N ILE A 208 -0.66 -1.13 -2.87
CA ILE A 208 -1.25 -1.60 -4.12
C ILE A 208 -2.72 -1.18 -4.14
N VAL A 209 -3.14 -0.41 -5.14
CA VAL A 209 -4.51 0.12 -5.23
C VAL A 209 -5.29 -0.41 -6.41
N ASP A 210 -4.60 -0.96 -7.41
CA ASP A 210 -5.23 -1.42 -8.63
C ASP A 210 -4.27 -2.33 -9.42
N MET A 211 -4.71 -2.80 -10.58
CA MET A 211 -3.91 -3.59 -11.51
C MET A 211 -4.27 -3.22 -12.95
N THR A 212 -3.28 -3.22 -13.86
CA THR A 212 -3.53 -3.08 -15.30
C THR A 212 -4.22 -4.33 -15.84
N ASP A 213 -4.79 -4.24 -17.05
CA ASP A 213 -5.43 -5.39 -17.72
C ASP A 213 -4.45 -6.53 -18.04
N LEU A 214 -3.15 -6.23 -18.08
CA LEU A 214 -2.08 -7.21 -18.26
C LEU A 214 -1.51 -7.74 -16.92
N GLY A 215 -2.17 -7.47 -15.78
CA GLY A 215 -1.81 -8.02 -14.48
C GLY A 215 -0.68 -7.28 -13.75
N ARG A 216 -0.32 -6.05 -14.17
CA ARG A 216 0.69 -5.24 -13.48
C ARG A 216 0.06 -4.45 -12.34
N PHE A 217 0.64 -4.51 -11.14
CA PHE A 217 0.17 -3.75 -9.99
C PHE A 217 0.37 -2.25 -10.16
N ILE A 218 -0.63 -1.51 -9.69
CA ILE A 218 -0.63 -0.05 -9.60
C ILE A 218 -0.54 0.33 -8.14
N TYR A 219 0.45 1.15 -7.83
CA TYR A 219 0.79 1.59 -6.48
C TYR A 219 0.43 3.06 -6.27
N LEU A 220 0.40 3.50 -5.00
CA LEU A 220 0.24 4.92 -4.64
C LEU A 220 1.48 5.48 -3.94
N ASN A 221 1.94 6.63 -4.43
CA ASN A 221 2.89 7.50 -3.75
C ASN A 221 2.29 8.91 -3.65
N ASN A 222 2.14 9.46 -2.46
CA ASN A 222 1.48 10.77 -2.22
C ASN A 222 0.08 10.87 -2.89
N GLY A 223 -0.62 9.76 -3.04
CA GLY A 223 -1.91 9.67 -3.76
C GLY A 223 -1.78 9.83 -5.28
N VAL A 224 -0.61 9.55 -5.86
CA VAL A 224 -0.33 9.50 -7.30
C VAL A 224 -0.11 8.05 -7.69
N LYS A 225 -0.85 7.56 -8.69
CA LYS A 225 -0.72 6.20 -9.20
C LYS A 225 0.59 6.04 -9.99
N PHE A 226 1.30 4.95 -9.72
CA PHE A 226 2.51 4.57 -10.45
C PHE A 226 2.61 3.05 -10.61
N ILE A 227 3.48 2.62 -11.48
CA ILE A 227 3.86 1.22 -11.69
C ILE A 227 5.37 1.08 -11.56
N TYR A 228 5.87 -0.12 -11.29
CA TYR A 228 7.28 -0.44 -11.47
C TYR A 228 7.53 -0.90 -12.90
N ALA A 229 8.55 -0.35 -13.53
CA ALA A 229 9.00 -0.81 -14.84
C ALA A 229 9.62 -2.22 -14.77
N LYS A 230 9.51 -2.94 -15.87
CA LYS A 230 10.27 -4.17 -16.14
C LYS A 230 11.51 -3.82 -16.94
N GLU A 231 12.49 -4.72 -16.91
CA GLU A 231 13.72 -4.54 -17.68
C GLU A 231 13.44 -4.31 -19.16
N GLY A 232 14.09 -3.29 -19.72
CA GLY A 232 14.00 -2.97 -21.15
C GLY A 232 12.71 -2.28 -21.60
N GLU A 233 11.81 -1.93 -20.67
CA GLU A 233 10.59 -1.19 -21.04
C GLU A 233 10.90 0.26 -21.42
N THR A 234 10.06 0.79 -22.30
CA THR A 234 10.17 2.15 -22.82
C THR A 234 8.90 2.94 -22.50
N PRO A 235 8.94 4.29 -22.52
CA PRO A 235 7.72 5.09 -22.40
C PRO A 235 6.64 4.70 -23.42
N LYS A 236 7.06 4.22 -24.61
CA LYS A 236 6.16 3.75 -25.67
C LYS A 236 5.48 2.42 -25.32
N SER A 237 6.23 1.44 -24.79
CA SER A 237 5.67 0.14 -24.41
C SER A 237 4.68 0.26 -23.26
N ILE A 238 5.03 1.03 -22.22
CA ILE A 238 4.15 1.31 -21.08
C ILE A 238 2.90 2.09 -21.51
N ALA A 239 3.06 3.11 -22.35
CA ALA A 239 1.94 3.90 -22.86
C ALA A 239 0.95 3.02 -23.66
N LYS A 240 1.46 2.07 -24.45
CA LYS A 240 0.64 1.11 -25.20
C LYS A 240 -0.12 0.17 -24.25
N GLU A 241 0.54 -0.33 -23.21
CA GLU A 241 -0.09 -1.19 -22.20
C GLU A 241 -1.26 -0.48 -21.49
N LEU A 242 -1.04 0.78 -21.14
CA LEU A 242 -2.01 1.57 -20.36
C LEU A 242 -3.07 2.28 -21.21
N GLY A 243 -2.97 2.23 -22.53
CA GLY A 243 -3.89 2.94 -23.43
C GLY A 243 -3.80 4.48 -23.34
N ILE A 244 -2.66 5.03 -22.93
CA ILE A 244 -2.43 6.48 -22.80
C ILE A 244 -1.35 6.98 -23.75
N PRO A 245 -1.31 8.28 -24.09
CA PRO A 245 -0.27 8.82 -24.96
C PRO A 245 1.13 8.70 -24.34
N MET A 246 2.13 8.25 -25.11
CA MET A 246 3.55 8.17 -24.67
C MET A 246 4.05 9.50 -24.09
N ARG A 247 3.60 10.65 -24.63
CA ARG A 247 3.97 11.97 -24.12
C ARG A 247 3.55 12.17 -22.67
N GLN A 248 2.42 11.62 -22.26
CA GLN A 248 1.98 11.72 -20.86
C GLN A 248 2.90 10.96 -19.91
N ILE A 249 3.34 9.73 -20.29
CA ILE A 249 4.35 9.00 -19.54
C ILE A 249 5.64 9.83 -19.44
N ALA A 250 6.09 10.42 -20.53
CA ALA A 250 7.30 11.25 -20.55
C ALA A 250 7.15 12.50 -19.65
N ASP A 251 6.03 13.21 -19.76
CA ASP A 251 5.77 14.46 -19.03
C ASP A 251 5.67 14.20 -17.50
N TYR A 252 5.00 13.11 -17.10
CA TYR A 252 4.83 12.79 -15.66
C TYR A 252 6.14 12.35 -15.00
N ASN A 253 7.07 11.80 -15.78
CA ASN A 253 8.36 11.28 -15.31
C ASN A 253 9.56 12.14 -15.72
N TYR A 254 9.32 13.34 -16.28
CA TYR A 254 10.35 14.30 -16.73
C TYR A 254 11.37 13.72 -17.70
N ILE A 255 10.91 12.87 -18.64
CA ILE A 255 11.75 12.25 -19.66
C ILE A 255 11.82 13.17 -20.89
N SER A 256 13.00 13.73 -21.16
CA SER A 256 13.21 14.67 -22.26
C SER A 256 13.30 13.99 -23.63
N SER A 257 13.84 12.79 -23.70
CA SER A 257 14.02 12.02 -24.95
C SER A 257 13.26 10.67 -24.88
N PRO A 258 11.91 10.68 -24.91
CA PRO A 258 11.11 9.48 -24.65
C PRO A 258 11.23 8.38 -25.72
N LYS A 259 11.77 8.70 -26.91
CA LYS A 259 11.96 7.72 -28.00
C LYS A 259 13.13 6.78 -27.73
N ASP A 260 14.16 7.30 -27.08
CA ASP A 260 15.43 6.61 -26.84
C ASP A 260 15.58 6.17 -25.37
N PHE A 261 14.58 6.47 -24.54
CA PHE A 261 14.62 6.17 -23.11
C PHE A 261 14.19 4.72 -22.84
N VAL A 262 14.98 4.03 -22.03
CA VAL A 262 14.72 2.66 -21.56
C VAL A 262 14.70 2.68 -20.03
N PHE A 263 13.67 2.11 -19.44
CA PHE A 263 13.57 1.94 -18.00
C PHE A 263 14.39 0.74 -17.52
N LEU A 264 14.93 0.85 -16.33
CA LEU A 264 15.52 -0.27 -15.60
C LEU A 264 14.42 -1.03 -14.83
N SER A 265 14.71 -2.29 -14.50
CA SER A 265 13.80 -3.07 -13.66
C SER A 265 13.64 -2.44 -12.29
N GLY A 266 12.38 -2.16 -11.91
CA GLY A 266 12.07 -1.54 -10.63
C GLY A 266 11.95 -0.02 -10.64
N ASP A 267 12.22 0.65 -11.76
CA ASP A 267 12.00 2.09 -11.88
C ASP A 267 10.53 2.46 -11.60
N VAL A 268 10.33 3.52 -10.82
CA VAL A 268 9.01 4.09 -10.55
C VAL A 268 8.55 4.89 -11.76
N VAL A 269 7.41 4.49 -12.34
CA VAL A 269 6.81 5.16 -13.50
C VAL A 269 5.45 5.70 -13.15
N TYR A 270 5.34 7.01 -12.96
CA TYR A 270 4.05 7.66 -12.71
C TYR A 270 3.17 7.64 -13.95
N ILE A 271 1.93 7.20 -13.76
CA ILE A 271 0.94 7.01 -14.83
C ILE A 271 -0.18 8.05 -14.80
N VAL A 272 -0.13 8.94 -13.82
CA VAL A 272 -1.00 10.12 -13.67
C VAL A 272 -0.17 11.33 -13.22
N PRO A 273 -0.69 12.57 -13.37
CA PRO A 273 0.05 13.78 -13.01
C PRO A 273 0.46 13.84 -11.54
N LEU A 274 1.68 14.30 -11.27
CA LEU A 274 2.19 14.55 -9.93
C LEU A 274 1.37 15.63 -9.21
N LYS A 275 1.41 15.62 -7.87
CA LYS A 275 0.69 16.59 -7.03
C LYS A 275 1.45 17.92 -6.90
N ASN A 276 0.73 18.97 -6.52
CA ASN A 276 1.37 20.27 -6.28
C ASN A 276 2.18 20.30 -4.98
N LYS A 277 1.86 19.44 -4.00
CA LYS A 277 2.50 19.37 -2.67
C LYS A 277 2.51 17.95 -2.15
N CYS A 278 3.48 17.62 -1.31
CA CYS A 278 3.46 16.38 -0.53
C CYS A 278 2.47 16.51 0.64
N LYS A 279 1.70 15.46 0.90
CA LYS A 279 0.78 15.43 2.03
C LYS A 279 1.55 15.28 3.35
N HIS A 280 2.45 14.32 3.40
CA HIS A 280 3.40 14.03 4.47
C HIS A 280 4.64 13.34 3.88
N PRO A 281 5.86 13.70 4.29
CA PRO A 281 6.23 14.77 5.23
C PRO A 281 6.12 16.20 4.63
N SER A 282 6.36 17.24 5.45
CA SER A 282 6.41 18.63 4.97
C SER A 282 7.78 19.04 4.44
N THR A 283 8.83 18.39 4.92
CA THR A 283 10.22 18.60 4.56
C THR A 283 10.92 17.27 4.37
N PHE A 284 11.99 17.28 3.60
CA PHE A 284 12.89 16.15 3.40
C PHE A 284 14.31 16.60 3.71
N ASN A 285 14.99 15.85 4.56
CA ASN A 285 16.42 16.05 4.82
C ASN A 285 17.19 15.14 3.84
N VAL A 286 17.91 15.74 2.94
CA VAL A 286 18.65 15.04 1.87
C VAL A 286 19.74 14.19 2.49
N ASP A 287 19.76 12.91 2.18
CA ASP A 287 20.67 11.88 2.68
C ASP A 287 21.85 11.63 1.72
N GLU A 288 21.65 11.83 0.43
CA GLU A 288 22.66 11.69 -0.63
C GLU A 288 22.60 12.83 -1.63
N THR A 289 23.62 13.01 -2.46
CA THR A 289 23.57 14.03 -3.52
C THR A 289 22.56 13.62 -4.60
N MET A 290 21.55 14.45 -4.82
CA MET A 290 20.50 14.20 -5.80
C MET A 290 20.03 15.46 -6.49
N THR A 291 19.29 15.33 -7.59
CA THR A 291 18.70 16.47 -8.28
C THR A 291 17.33 16.83 -7.66
N MET A 292 16.91 18.06 -7.83
CA MET A 292 15.55 18.48 -7.45
C MET A 292 14.47 17.72 -8.23
N ARG A 293 14.80 17.17 -9.42
CA ARG A 293 13.95 16.26 -10.17
C ARG A 293 13.77 14.95 -9.41
N ASP A 294 14.85 14.38 -8.88
CA ASP A 294 14.78 13.11 -8.13
C ASP A 294 13.96 13.29 -6.85
N VAL A 295 14.13 14.41 -6.14
CA VAL A 295 13.26 14.77 -5.01
C VAL A 295 11.80 14.89 -5.44
N ALA A 296 11.52 15.53 -6.59
CA ALA A 296 10.17 15.69 -7.13
C ALA A 296 9.50 14.33 -7.40
N LEU A 297 10.23 13.40 -8.00
CA LEU A 297 9.76 12.05 -8.29
C LEU A 297 9.65 11.20 -7.00
N ARG A 298 10.64 11.28 -6.09
CA ARG A 298 10.62 10.56 -4.81
C ARG A 298 9.35 10.84 -3.99
N PHE A 299 8.86 12.09 -4.00
CA PHE A 299 7.68 12.52 -3.24
C PHE A 299 6.44 12.75 -4.10
N ALA A 300 6.46 12.37 -5.35
CA ALA A 300 5.37 12.59 -6.31
C ALA A 300 4.83 14.03 -6.31
N VAL A 301 5.75 15.02 -6.26
CA VAL A 301 5.46 16.46 -6.26
C VAL A 301 5.97 17.07 -7.56
N LYS A 302 5.19 17.96 -8.17
CA LYS A 302 5.60 18.67 -9.38
C LYS A 302 6.87 19.50 -9.16
N LEU A 303 7.85 19.33 -10.05
CA LEU A 303 9.15 19.99 -9.97
C LEU A 303 9.04 21.52 -9.93
N ASP A 304 8.15 22.10 -10.73
CA ASP A 304 7.91 23.55 -10.73
C ASP A 304 7.38 24.09 -9.38
N LYS A 305 6.59 23.28 -8.67
CA LYS A 305 6.12 23.61 -7.32
C LYS A 305 7.22 23.45 -6.30
N LEU A 306 7.96 22.34 -6.38
CA LEU A 306 9.07 22.07 -5.48
C LEU A 306 10.12 23.20 -5.55
N GLN A 307 10.49 23.64 -6.76
CA GLN A 307 11.38 24.77 -6.97
C GLN A 307 10.82 26.10 -6.40
N LYS A 308 9.51 26.34 -6.54
CA LYS A 308 8.85 27.51 -5.93
C LYS A 308 8.89 27.52 -4.40
N TYR A 309 8.86 26.35 -3.77
CA TYR A 309 8.97 26.22 -2.30
C TYR A 309 10.42 26.38 -1.82
N ASN A 310 11.40 26.17 -2.71
CA ASN A 310 12.84 26.12 -2.41
C ASN A 310 13.65 27.07 -3.31
N LYS A 311 13.25 28.33 -3.40
CA LYS A 311 13.84 29.31 -4.32
C LYS A 311 15.34 29.51 -4.16
N ASN A 312 15.88 29.23 -2.97
CA ASN A 312 17.29 29.39 -2.63
C ASN A 312 18.13 28.14 -2.89
N LEU A 313 17.50 27.03 -3.33
CA LEU A 313 18.20 25.79 -3.64
C LEU A 313 18.49 25.69 -5.14
N GLY A 314 19.66 25.13 -5.48
CA GLY A 314 20.05 24.84 -6.85
C GLY A 314 19.32 23.64 -7.44
N LYS A 315 19.69 23.27 -8.69
CA LYS A 315 19.15 22.07 -9.34
C LYS A 315 19.62 20.77 -8.68
N VAL A 316 20.77 20.80 -8.01
CA VAL A 316 21.35 19.68 -7.27
C VAL A 316 21.41 20.04 -5.80
N VAL A 317 21.02 19.13 -4.94
CA VAL A 317 21.03 19.26 -3.48
C VAL A 317 21.96 18.19 -2.87
N LYS A 318 22.64 18.57 -1.80
CA LYS A 318 23.67 17.76 -1.13
C LYS A 318 23.15 17.22 0.21
N PRO A 319 23.76 16.18 0.77
CA PRO A 319 23.43 15.68 2.11
C PRO A 319 23.36 16.81 3.15
N GLY A 320 22.36 16.73 4.04
CA GLY A 320 22.10 17.75 5.05
C GLY A 320 21.24 18.93 4.58
N THR A 321 20.96 19.04 3.27
CA THR A 321 20.04 20.07 2.75
C THR A 321 18.59 19.73 3.13
N VAL A 322 17.87 20.69 3.70
CA VAL A 322 16.43 20.53 3.99
C VAL A 322 15.61 21.07 2.83
N VAL A 323 14.88 20.19 2.16
CA VAL A 323 13.97 20.50 1.04
C VAL A 323 12.53 20.58 1.54
N LYS A 324 11.85 21.71 1.28
CA LYS A 324 10.43 21.88 1.58
C LYS A 324 9.58 21.20 0.50
N LEU A 325 8.67 20.30 0.90
CA LEU A 325 7.80 19.54 0.01
C LEU A 325 6.40 20.14 -0.13
N LYS A 326 6.12 21.18 0.64
CA LYS A 326 4.90 22.02 0.56
C LYS A 326 5.22 23.44 1.06
N ARG A 327 4.30 24.38 0.78
CA ARG A 327 4.39 25.76 1.24
C ARG A 327 4.15 25.87 2.74
#